data_4b7b96f9ec0cec9cc28128478e0b40a1
#
_entry.id   4b7b96f9ec0cec9cc28128478e0b40a1
#
_cell.length_a   1.000
_cell.length_b   1.000
_cell.length_c   1.000
_cell.angle_alpha   90.00
_cell.angle_beta   90.00
_cell.angle_gamma   90.00
#
_symmetry.space_group_name_H-M   'P 1'
#
loop_
_entity.id
_entity.type
_entity.pdbx_description
1 polymer ?
#
loop_
_entity_poly.entity_id
_entity_poly.type
_entity_poly.pdbx_seq_one_letter_code
_entity_poly.pdbx_strand_id
1 'polypeptide(L)'
;MAGRGLIAAALAALLAACAAPAPFVSDGARVDVPAYAAAQADVGDIEVIWGGMIVAVRDHADGSEIEVLAQPLDRRQRPITQAPTQGRFVIRVTQRLTRFDAPEGRYLTVRGRIIG
;
A
#
# COMPACT_ATOMS: atom_id res chain seq x y z
N MET A 1 -23.29 14.60 39.08
CA MET A 1 -23.44 14.90 37.64
C MET A 1 -22.13 14.86 36.87
N ALA A 2 -21.01 14.84 37.56
CA ALA A 2 -19.69 14.69 36.93
C ALA A 2 -19.49 13.37 36.14
N GLY A 3 -20.25 12.30 36.50
CA GLY A 3 -20.16 11.01 35.83
C GLY A 3 -20.67 10.97 34.39
N ARG A 4 -21.59 11.86 34.02
CA ARG A 4 -22.12 11.91 32.66
C ARG A 4 -21.09 12.50 31.66
N GLY A 5 -20.31 13.49 32.08
CA GLY A 5 -19.28 14.08 31.25
C GLY A 5 -18.13 13.11 30.99
N LEU A 6 -17.76 12.31 31.97
CA LEU A 6 -16.72 11.29 31.83
C LEU A 6 -17.14 10.18 30.86
N ILE A 7 -18.37 9.71 30.92
CA ILE A 7 -18.88 8.67 30.02
C ILE A 7 -18.93 9.18 28.57
N ALA A 8 -19.37 10.41 28.35
CA ALA A 8 -19.44 11.01 27.03
C ALA A 8 -18.02 11.19 26.42
N ALA A 9 -17.05 11.62 27.23
CA ALA A 9 -15.66 11.77 26.78
C ALA A 9 -15.03 10.41 26.42
N ALA A 10 -15.30 9.36 27.20
CA ALA A 10 -14.80 8.02 26.91
C ALA A 10 -15.39 7.46 25.61
N LEU A 11 -16.67 7.71 25.35
CA LEU A 11 -17.32 7.28 24.10
C LEU A 11 -16.73 7.99 22.88
N ALA A 12 -16.47 9.29 22.97
CA ALA A 12 -15.84 10.05 21.89
C ALA A 12 -14.43 9.56 21.59
N ALA A 13 -13.65 9.22 22.62
CA ALA A 13 -12.31 8.66 22.45
C ALA A 13 -12.34 7.29 21.76
N LEU A 14 -13.31 6.44 22.09
CA LEU A 14 -13.48 5.13 21.44
C LEU A 14 -13.83 5.28 19.96
N LEU A 15 -14.71 6.22 19.60
CA LEU A 15 -15.07 6.49 18.22
C LEU A 15 -13.85 7.01 17.42
N ALA A 16 -13.02 7.86 18.00
CA ALA A 16 -11.80 8.32 17.37
C ALA A 16 -10.79 7.19 17.16
N ALA A 17 -10.70 6.25 18.11
CA ALA A 17 -9.80 5.09 18.00
C ALA A 17 -10.24 4.09 16.92
N CYS A 18 -11.52 4.07 16.54
CA CYS A 18 -12.01 3.21 15.45
C CYS A 18 -11.70 3.75 14.05
N ALA A 19 -11.30 5.02 13.93
CA ALA A 19 -10.90 5.60 12.65
C ALA A 19 -9.43 5.25 12.36
N ALA A 20 -9.22 4.16 11.63
CA ALA A 20 -7.86 3.75 11.26
C ALA A 20 -7.23 4.76 10.30
N PRO A 21 -6.09 5.38 10.64
CA PRO A 21 -5.40 6.29 9.73
C PRO A 21 -4.77 5.52 8.56
N ALA A 22 -4.45 6.25 7.49
CA ALA A 22 -3.66 5.70 6.39
C ALA A 22 -2.26 5.30 6.91
N PRO A 23 -1.71 4.15 6.47
CA PRO A 23 -0.44 3.65 7.01
C PRO A 23 0.78 4.47 6.58
N PHE A 24 0.70 5.23 5.48
CA PHE A 24 1.82 5.99 4.97
C PHE A 24 1.49 7.48 4.90
N VAL A 25 2.50 8.31 5.19
CA VAL A 25 2.40 9.76 4.98
C VAL A 25 2.55 10.05 3.49
N SER A 26 1.72 10.96 2.97
CA SER A 26 1.67 11.26 1.53
C SER A 26 2.52 12.49 1.16
N ASP A 27 3.50 12.86 1.96
CA ASP A 27 4.35 14.02 1.73
C ASP A 27 5.31 13.80 0.54
N GLY A 28 4.92 14.29 -0.63
CA GLY A 28 5.73 14.17 -1.84
C GLY A 28 5.61 12.84 -2.58
N ALA A 29 4.93 11.84 -2.00
CA ALA A 29 4.71 10.59 -2.71
C ALA A 29 3.49 10.70 -3.64
N ARG A 30 3.61 10.11 -4.84
CA ARG A 30 2.57 10.18 -5.86
C ARG A 30 1.64 8.98 -5.72
N VAL A 31 0.38 9.24 -5.41
CA VAL A 31 -0.67 8.22 -5.33
C VAL A 31 -1.57 8.22 -6.56
N ASP A 32 -1.48 9.26 -7.38
CA ASP A 32 -2.30 9.50 -8.55
C ASP A 32 -1.71 8.93 -9.85
N VAL A 33 -0.50 8.39 -9.80
CA VAL A 33 0.17 7.80 -10.97
C VAL A 33 -0.04 6.29 -10.93
N PRO A 34 -0.87 5.72 -11.82
CA PRO A 34 -1.02 4.27 -11.89
C PRO A 34 0.20 3.60 -12.51
N ALA A 35 0.40 2.32 -12.19
CA ALA A 35 1.56 1.57 -12.64
C ALA A 35 1.71 1.55 -14.17
N TYR A 36 0.60 1.38 -14.90
CA TYR A 36 0.66 1.37 -16.36
C TYR A 36 1.12 2.73 -16.94
N ALA A 37 0.72 3.83 -16.30
CA ALA A 37 1.13 5.17 -16.75
C ALA A 37 2.60 5.43 -16.46
N ALA A 38 3.08 4.97 -15.31
CA ALA A 38 4.49 5.09 -14.95
C ALA A 38 5.40 4.31 -15.93
N ALA A 39 4.97 3.13 -16.36
CA ALA A 39 5.70 2.32 -17.32
C ALA A 39 5.84 2.99 -18.69
N GLN A 40 4.86 3.80 -19.08
CA GLN A 40 4.85 4.47 -20.39
C GLN A 40 5.55 5.81 -20.39
N ALA A 41 5.67 6.47 -19.24
CA ALA A 41 6.03 7.88 -19.15
C ALA A 41 7.46 8.14 -18.69
N ASP A 42 8.28 7.13 -18.46
CA ASP A 42 9.66 7.28 -17.95
C ASP A 42 9.71 8.23 -16.73
N VAL A 43 8.94 7.91 -15.72
CA VAL A 43 8.83 8.69 -14.50
C VAL A 43 9.78 8.20 -13.40
N GLY A 44 10.98 7.79 -13.75
CA GLY A 44 11.96 7.31 -12.78
C GLY A 44 12.26 8.32 -11.68
N ASP A 45 12.73 7.83 -10.54
CA ASP A 45 13.18 8.64 -9.39
C ASP A 45 12.08 9.43 -8.68
N ILE A 46 10.84 8.98 -8.78
CA ILE A 46 9.76 9.51 -7.95
C ILE A 46 9.33 8.47 -6.91
N GLU A 47 8.85 8.97 -5.77
CA GLU A 47 8.23 8.10 -4.77
C GLU A 47 6.76 7.93 -5.06
N VAL A 48 6.28 6.70 -4.89
CA VAL A 48 4.87 6.35 -5.08
C VAL A 48 4.35 5.61 -3.85
N ILE A 49 3.04 5.68 -3.66
CA ILE A 49 2.32 4.79 -2.75
C ILE A 49 1.39 3.97 -3.64
N TRP A 50 1.73 2.71 -3.80
CA TRP A 50 1.00 1.78 -4.64
C TRP A 50 0.59 0.55 -3.87
N GLY A 51 -0.44 -0.11 -4.36
CA GLY A 51 -0.88 -1.37 -3.78
C GLY A 51 -1.59 -2.25 -4.79
N GLY A 52 -1.93 -3.42 -4.35
CA GLY A 52 -2.63 -4.39 -5.16
C GLY A 52 -2.47 -5.80 -4.61
N MET A 53 -2.71 -6.78 -5.47
CA MET A 53 -2.66 -8.19 -5.12
C MET A 53 -1.31 -8.79 -5.49
N ILE A 54 -0.72 -9.53 -4.56
CA ILE A 54 0.52 -10.27 -4.79
C ILE A 54 0.23 -11.42 -5.76
N VAL A 55 0.96 -11.47 -6.85
CA VAL A 55 0.82 -12.55 -7.84
C VAL A 55 2.02 -13.50 -7.87
N ALA A 56 3.19 -13.05 -7.44
CA ALA A 56 4.38 -13.91 -7.37
C ALA A 56 5.42 -13.34 -6.44
N VAL A 57 6.25 -14.21 -5.88
CA VAL A 57 7.48 -13.84 -5.18
C VAL A 57 8.62 -14.64 -5.81
N ARG A 58 9.70 -13.98 -6.17
CA ARG A 58 10.86 -14.60 -6.81
C ARG A 58 12.14 -14.19 -6.11
N ASP A 59 13.14 -15.05 -6.14
CA ASP A 59 14.47 -14.70 -5.69
C ASP A 59 15.14 -13.72 -6.66
N HIS A 60 15.87 -12.80 -6.10
CA HIS A 60 16.71 -11.85 -6.82
C HIS A 60 18.13 -11.93 -6.27
N ALA A 61 19.13 -11.45 -7.01
CA ALA A 61 20.53 -11.51 -6.60
C ALA A 61 20.76 -10.92 -5.19
N ASP A 62 20.08 -9.81 -4.87
CA ASP A 62 20.28 -9.09 -3.62
C ASP A 62 19.07 -9.20 -2.65
N GLY A 63 18.17 -10.14 -2.89
CA GLY A 63 16.98 -10.29 -2.05
C GLY A 63 15.84 -10.98 -2.76
N SER A 64 14.68 -10.32 -2.81
CA SER A 64 13.48 -10.87 -3.45
C SER A 64 12.77 -9.82 -4.29
N GLU A 65 11.99 -10.29 -5.25
CA GLU A 65 11.06 -9.49 -6.02
C GLU A 65 9.64 -9.95 -5.76
N ILE A 66 8.74 -8.99 -5.49
CA ILE A 66 7.31 -9.26 -5.34
C ILE A 66 6.60 -8.65 -6.54
N GLU A 67 5.96 -9.48 -7.34
CA GLU A 67 5.13 -8.99 -8.44
C GLU A 67 3.72 -8.72 -7.93
N VAL A 68 3.19 -7.54 -8.24
CA VAL A 68 1.91 -7.07 -7.74
C VAL A 68 1.03 -6.65 -8.91
N LEU A 69 -0.19 -7.12 -8.90
CA LEU A 69 -1.24 -6.65 -9.80
C LEU A 69 -1.84 -5.38 -9.21
N ALA A 70 -1.52 -4.24 -9.80
CA ALA A 70 -1.80 -2.93 -9.23
C ALA A 70 -3.30 -2.62 -9.20
N GLN A 71 -3.74 -1.99 -8.12
CA GLN A 71 -5.11 -1.53 -7.94
C GLN A 71 -5.11 -0.13 -7.33
N PRO A 72 -6.15 0.67 -7.62
CA PRO A 72 -6.28 1.97 -6.96
C PRO A 72 -6.48 1.81 -5.46
N LEU A 73 -6.06 2.80 -4.70
CA LEU A 73 -6.15 2.80 -3.25
C LEU A 73 -7.32 3.67 -2.78
N ASP A 74 -7.97 3.26 -1.70
CA ASP A 74 -8.96 4.08 -1.03
C ASP A 74 -8.28 5.14 -0.13
N ARG A 75 -9.07 5.91 0.61
CA ARG A 75 -8.56 6.96 1.50
C ARG A 75 -7.65 6.43 2.59
N ARG A 76 -7.81 5.16 2.97
CA ARG A 76 -6.99 4.49 3.98
C ARG A 76 -5.82 3.75 3.37
N GLN A 77 -5.54 4.01 2.08
CA GLN A 77 -4.47 3.36 1.33
C GLN A 77 -4.60 1.85 1.25
N ARG A 78 -5.83 1.36 1.19
CA ARG A 78 -6.11 -0.05 0.97
C ARG A 78 -6.48 -0.28 -0.49
N PRO A 79 -5.98 -1.34 -1.12
CA PRO A 79 -6.37 -1.66 -2.49
C PRO A 79 -7.88 -1.85 -2.61
N ILE A 80 -8.46 -1.22 -3.62
CA ILE A 80 -9.88 -1.38 -3.94
C ILE A 80 -10.01 -2.64 -4.79
N THR A 81 -10.38 -3.75 -4.15
CA THR A 81 -10.28 -5.08 -4.75
C THR A 81 -11.24 -5.30 -5.92
N GLN A 82 -12.31 -4.51 -6.01
CA GLN A 82 -13.30 -4.61 -7.08
C GLN A 82 -13.06 -3.63 -8.23
N ALA A 83 -12.09 -2.73 -8.09
CA ALA A 83 -11.75 -1.80 -9.14
C ALA A 83 -10.95 -2.49 -10.25
N PRO A 84 -10.99 -1.98 -11.49
CA PRO A 84 -10.14 -2.47 -12.56
C PRO A 84 -8.67 -2.35 -12.19
N THR A 85 -7.88 -3.34 -12.60
CA THR A 85 -6.44 -3.36 -12.33
C THR A 85 -5.73 -2.32 -13.17
N GLN A 86 -4.59 -1.84 -12.65
CA GLN A 86 -3.82 -0.73 -13.23
C GLN A 86 -2.45 -1.19 -13.72
N GLY A 87 -2.37 -2.40 -14.27
CA GLY A 87 -1.11 -2.98 -14.71
C GLY A 87 -0.40 -3.71 -13.57
N ARG A 88 0.88 -3.98 -13.74
CA ARG A 88 1.68 -4.70 -12.75
C ARG A 88 2.92 -3.90 -12.39
N PHE A 89 3.39 -4.08 -11.18
CA PHE A 89 4.67 -3.55 -10.75
C PHE A 89 5.43 -4.59 -9.94
N VAL A 90 6.72 -4.40 -9.83
CA VAL A 90 7.61 -5.29 -9.09
C VAL A 90 8.24 -4.51 -7.96
N ILE A 91 8.16 -5.07 -6.75
CA ILE A 91 8.82 -4.53 -5.58
C ILE A 91 10.13 -5.28 -5.41
N ARG A 92 11.25 -4.56 -5.34
CA ARG A 92 12.54 -5.14 -4.97
C ARG A 92 12.81 -4.87 -3.50
N VAL A 93 13.07 -5.92 -2.76
CA VAL A 93 13.43 -5.85 -1.35
C VAL A 93 14.77 -6.54 -1.11
N THR A 94 15.52 -6.04 -0.14
CA THR A 94 16.83 -6.61 0.19
C THR A 94 16.73 -7.87 1.05
N GLN A 95 15.55 -8.14 1.61
CA GLN A 95 15.30 -9.36 2.37
C GLN A 95 14.92 -10.51 1.45
N ARG A 96 15.36 -11.71 1.81
CA ARG A 96 14.84 -12.92 1.18
C ARG A 96 13.48 -13.25 1.77
N LEU A 97 12.47 -13.19 0.94
CA LEU A 97 11.09 -13.50 1.32
C LEU A 97 10.69 -14.84 0.77
N THR A 98 9.87 -15.55 1.54
CA THR A 98 9.22 -16.77 1.08
C THR A 98 7.77 -16.46 0.72
N ARG A 99 7.10 -17.43 0.12
CA ARG A 99 5.66 -17.34 -0.13
C ARG A 99 4.84 -17.27 1.17
N PHE A 100 5.43 -17.56 2.32
CA PHE A 100 4.78 -17.40 3.62
C PHE A 100 4.84 -15.95 4.11
N ASP A 101 5.90 -15.24 3.74
CA ASP A 101 6.06 -13.83 4.09
C ASP A 101 5.17 -12.93 3.22
N ALA A 102 5.01 -13.29 1.95
CA ALA A 102 4.22 -12.54 0.98
C ALA A 102 3.37 -13.52 0.14
N PRO A 103 2.28 -14.05 0.72
CA PRO A 103 1.48 -15.07 0.04
C PRO A 103 0.76 -14.52 -1.20
N GLU A 104 0.74 -15.31 -2.26
CA GLU A 104 -0.05 -15.02 -3.46
C GLU A 104 -1.53 -14.84 -3.09
N GLY A 105 -2.18 -13.89 -3.73
CA GLY A 105 -3.58 -13.57 -3.49
C GLY A 105 -3.82 -12.62 -2.33
N ARG A 106 -2.81 -12.30 -1.54
CA ARG A 106 -2.90 -11.28 -0.49
C ARG A 106 -2.70 -9.90 -1.08
N TYR A 107 -3.21 -8.91 -0.37
CA TYR A 107 -3.12 -7.51 -0.77
C TYR A 107 -2.07 -6.81 0.07
N LEU A 108 -1.39 -5.84 -0.55
CA LEU A 108 -0.42 -5.01 0.14
C LEU A 108 -0.49 -3.57 -0.38
N THR A 109 0.05 -2.67 0.40
CA THR A 109 0.31 -1.29 0.01
C THR A 109 1.74 -0.97 0.39
N VAL A 110 2.47 -0.34 -0.51
CA VAL A 110 3.87 0.02 -0.29
C VAL A 110 4.12 1.47 -0.64
N ARG A 111 5.06 2.06 0.05
CA ARG A 111 5.70 3.31 -0.35
C ARG A 111 7.10 2.97 -0.84
N GLY A 112 7.42 3.40 -2.02
CA GLY A 112 8.71 3.09 -2.62
C GLY A 112 9.10 4.08 -3.70
N ARG A 113 10.31 3.92 -4.19
CA ARG A 113 10.87 4.75 -5.26
C ARG A 113 10.93 3.94 -6.55
N ILE A 114 10.54 4.56 -7.64
CA ILE A 114 10.63 3.93 -8.96
C ILE A 114 12.09 3.95 -9.39
N ILE A 115 12.62 2.78 -9.73
CA ILE A 115 14.03 2.63 -10.16
C ILE A 115 14.17 2.13 -11.59
N GLY A 116 13.07 1.89 -12.27
CA GLY A 116 13.16 1.46 -13.66
C GLY A 116 11.94 0.82 -14.22
#